data_d7fa779281e92cf1b148fdf864133f48
#
_entry.id   d7fa779281e92cf1b148fdf864133f48
#
_cell.length_a   1.000
_cell.length_b   1.000
_cell.length_c   1.000
_cell.angle_alpha   90.00
_cell.angle_beta   90.00
_cell.angle_gamma   90.00
#
_symmetry.space_group_name_H-M   'P 1'
#
loop_
_entity.id
_entity.type
_entity.pdbx_description
1 polymer ?
#
loop_
_entity_poly.entity_id
_entity_poly.type
_entity_poly.pdbx_seq_one_letter_code
_entity_poly.pdbx_strand_id
1 'polypeptide(L)'
;MKKLLMFPLAAAMAAAVCAQPLPSASGGVNTGLAPIGEMAAPVPSGGNTGVAADADRPAPPPLLAAKSDTPFSVNALFASYKPSIYQVRTINSATGQKTSIGSGFIIGDGTMLATNYHVIADAVNKEKHVIEYIATDDKEGQLRLLAVDVIHDLAIVAADHNLGKAFTLGGVPEQGEALYSLGNPGDLGFIIVDGINNGILQKSARSRILFSGAINSGMSGGPTVNKAGEVIGINVESQGNDIGFLVPASHLADLLKQAESGAVNINESIADQLIEDNNAYYAPFFTNSWKKTTIGHYTVPTEHGGDLRCWDVSPQPELEDLAASESIICQSDRITYISNDTQVGRMGFVYSNFYAREPMPTARFYHLYSNEYHLPYEMRSRRDFGDFACTADFVAIGGKPFKTTYCTQPSKKYIKNGEAISDLYLIAAQIGEKQQGFTITVMLTGIQENLGKRVMAHLLEQITWQAN
;
A
#
# COMPACT_ATOMS: atom_id res chain seq x y z
N MET A 1 7.02 15.90 -41.75
CA MET A 1 6.05 15.51 -40.69
C MET A 1 6.81 14.79 -39.61
N LYS A 2 7.36 15.55 -38.66
CA LYS A 2 8.06 14.99 -37.48
C LYS A 2 7.01 14.68 -36.40
N LYS A 3 6.96 13.46 -35.91
CA LYS A 3 6.08 13.06 -34.80
C LYS A 3 6.56 13.75 -33.53
N LEU A 4 5.78 14.68 -33.03
CA LEU A 4 5.93 15.25 -31.70
C LEU A 4 5.58 14.14 -30.71
N LEU A 5 6.55 13.53 -30.07
CA LEU A 5 6.37 12.63 -28.91
C LEU A 5 6.19 13.52 -27.68
N MET A 6 4.95 13.98 -27.47
CA MET A 6 4.57 14.60 -26.22
C MET A 6 4.10 13.49 -25.27
N PHE A 7 4.86 13.26 -24.20
CA PHE A 7 4.37 12.49 -23.05
C PHE A 7 3.52 13.45 -22.20
N PRO A 8 2.22 13.22 -22.04
CA PRO A 8 1.41 14.07 -21.19
C PRO A 8 1.80 13.84 -19.71
N LEU A 9 1.95 14.92 -18.96
CA LEU A 9 2.23 14.91 -17.51
C LEU A 9 1.19 14.07 -16.71
N ALA A 10 -0.03 13.98 -17.25
CA ALA A 10 -1.08 13.08 -16.72
C ALA A 10 -0.67 11.59 -16.72
N ALA A 11 0.17 11.18 -17.70
CA ALA A 11 0.73 9.82 -17.69
C ALA A 11 1.74 9.62 -16.56
N ALA A 12 2.40 10.69 -16.08
CA ALA A 12 3.33 10.61 -14.97
C ALA A 12 2.62 10.32 -13.62
N MET A 13 1.41 10.87 -13.39
CA MET A 13 0.61 10.48 -12.21
C MET A 13 0.17 9.02 -12.26
N ALA A 14 -0.31 8.56 -13.41
CA ALA A 14 -0.69 7.17 -13.60
C ALA A 14 0.53 6.23 -13.61
N ALA A 15 1.65 6.66 -14.24
CA ALA A 15 2.87 5.87 -14.34
C ALA A 15 3.66 5.80 -13.03
N ALA A 16 3.72 6.89 -12.25
CA ALA A 16 4.38 6.89 -10.94
C ALA A 16 3.68 6.00 -9.90
N VAL A 17 2.39 5.71 -10.13
CA VAL A 17 1.60 4.81 -9.28
C VAL A 17 1.65 3.35 -9.77
N CYS A 18 1.92 3.12 -11.08
CA CYS A 18 1.96 1.78 -11.68
C CYS A 18 3.37 1.28 -12.01
N ALA A 19 4.42 2.08 -11.80
CA ALA A 19 5.79 1.69 -12.13
C ALA A 19 6.45 0.88 -11.01
N GLN A 20 5.87 -0.28 -10.69
CA GLN A 20 6.68 -1.42 -10.26
C GLN A 20 6.54 -2.48 -11.36
N PRO A 21 7.64 -2.87 -12.04
CA PRO A 21 7.57 -3.89 -13.06
C PRO A 21 7.30 -5.24 -12.42
N LEU A 22 6.23 -5.88 -12.84
CA LEU A 22 6.08 -7.32 -12.71
C LEU A 22 7.25 -7.98 -13.47
N PRO A 23 7.96 -8.95 -12.92
CA PRO A 23 8.98 -9.66 -13.64
C PRO A 23 8.37 -10.48 -14.78
N SER A 24 8.61 -10.08 -16.01
CA SER A 24 8.31 -10.90 -17.18
C SER A 24 9.30 -12.06 -17.25
N ALA A 25 8.77 -13.26 -17.14
CA ALA A 25 9.51 -14.47 -17.50
C ALA A 25 9.74 -14.52 -19.01
N SER A 26 10.97 -14.34 -19.45
CA SER A 26 11.43 -14.84 -20.76
C SER A 26 12.89 -15.24 -20.64
N GLY A 27 13.15 -16.51 -20.84
CA GLY A 27 14.46 -17.13 -20.79
C GLY A 27 15.38 -16.68 -21.92
N GLY A 28 16.65 -16.64 -21.61
CA GLY A 28 17.72 -16.47 -22.55
C GLY A 28 19.03 -16.96 -21.91
N VAL A 29 19.40 -18.19 -22.23
CA VAL A 29 20.68 -18.81 -21.88
C VAL A 29 21.78 -18.03 -22.56
N ASN A 30 22.83 -17.60 -21.83
CA ASN A 30 24.12 -17.42 -22.43
C ASN A 30 25.23 -17.78 -21.44
N THR A 31 25.98 -18.78 -21.88
CA THR A 31 27.15 -19.38 -21.27
C THR A 31 28.38 -18.49 -21.44
N GLY A 32 29.09 -18.22 -20.34
CA GLY A 32 30.37 -17.55 -20.38
C GLY A 32 31.15 -17.80 -19.10
N LEU A 33 31.81 -18.94 -19.01
CA LEU A 33 32.81 -19.28 -17.99
C LEU A 33 34.11 -18.50 -18.22
N ALA A 34 34.60 -17.85 -17.18
CA ALA A 34 36.04 -17.56 -17.05
C ALA A 34 36.48 -17.89 -15.61
N PRO A 35 37.64 -18.50 -15.42
CA PRO A 35 38.05 -19.09 -14.16
C PRO A 35 38.74 -18.08 -13.25
N ILE A 36 38.45 -18.13 -11.96
CA ILE A 36 39.20 -17.40 -10.93
C ILE A 36 40.12 -18.38 -10.24
N GLY A 37 41.43 -18.06 -10.36
CA GLY A 37 42.52 -18.81 -9.79
C GLY A 37 42.57 -18.76 -8.28
N GLU A 38 42.96 -19.88 -7.79
CA GLU A 38 43.35 -20.24 -6.43
C GLU A 38 44.53 -19.42 -5.94
N MET A 39 44.48 -18.79 -4.79
CA MET A 39 45.65 -18.42 -4.00
C MET A 39 45.37 -18.71 -2.52
N ALA A 40 45.91 -19.85 -2.09
CA ALA A 40 46.04 -20.19 -0.68
C ALA A 40 47.32 -19.54 -0.11
N ALA A 41 47.21 -18.90 1.05
CA ALA A 41 48.34 -18.51 1.88
C ALA A 41 48.37 -19.35 3.18
N PRO A 42 49.55 -19.75 3.67
CA PRO A 42 49.68 -20.74 4.72
C PRO A 42 49.49 -20.14 6.12
N VAL A 43 48.85 -20.91 7.01
CA VAL A 43 48.72 -20.61 8.43
C VAL A 43 49.98 -21.08 9.17
N PRO A 44 50.62 -20.26 10.03
CA PRO A 44 51.75 -20.72 10.84
C PRO A 44 51.25 -21.50 12.07
N SER A 45 51.84 -22.64 12.27
CA SER A 45 51.75 -23.47 13.47
C SER A 45 52.49 -22.81 14.65
N GLY A 46 51.79 -22.39 15.69
CA GLY A 46 52.33 -21.85 16.93
C GLY A 46 52.07 -22.77 18.09
N GLY A 47 53.15 -23.03 18.81
CA GLY A 47 53.37 -24.08 19.79
C GLY A 47 52.48 -24.09 21.04
N ASN A 48 52.43 -25.30 21.50
CA ASN A 48 51.84 -25.74 22.77
C ASN A 48 52.69 -25.26 23.95
N THR A 49 52.20 -24.32 24.77
CA THR A 49 52.77 -24.05 26.10
C THR A 49 51.78 -24.51 27.16
N GLY A 50 52.11 -25.57 27.86
CA GLY A 50 51.40 -26.12 29.01
C GLY A 50 51.33 -25.10 30.14
N VAL A 51 50.11 -24.80 30.57
CA VAL A 51 49.82 -24.06 31.82
C VAL A 51 49.48 -25.08 32.89
N ALA A 52 50.27 -25.05 33.98
CA ALA A 52 50.10 -25.88 35.17
C ALA A 52 48.71 -25.65 35.82
N ALA A 53 48.10 -26.75 36.26
CA ALA A 53 46.82 -26.74 37.00
C ALA A 53 47.01 -26.05 38.35
N ASP A 54 46.25 -24.98 38.56
CA ASP A 54 46.09 -24.29 39.85
C ASP A 54 45.03 -25.06 40.67
N ALA A 55 45.50 -25.70 41.76
CA ALA A 55 44.73 -26.62 42.59
C ALA A 55 43.86 -25.96 43.66
N ASP A 56 43.69 -24.64 43.67
CA ASP A 56 43.02 -23.90 44.76
C ASP A 56 41.83 -23.04 44.31
N ARG A 57 41.07 -23.50 43.34
CA ARG A 57 39.84 -22.80 42.93
C ARG A 57 38.63 -23.43 43.61
N PRO A 58 37.84 -22.69 44.43
CA PRO A 58 36.63 -23.24 45.03
C PRO A 58 35.65 -23.66 43.93
N ALA A 59 35.01 -24.79 44.11
CA ALA A 59 34.02 -25.33 43.20
C ALA A 59 32.89 -24.30 42.96
N PRO A 60 32.46 -24.11 41.68
CA PRO A 60 31.34 -23.21 41.38
C PRO A 60 30.07 -23.71 42.09
N PRO A 61 29.19 -22.79 42.55
CA PRO A 61 27.94 -23.18 43.19
C PRO A 61 27.12 -24.06 42.24
N PRO A 62 26.31 -25.02 42.78
CA PRO A 62 25.50 -25.89 41.96
C PRO A 62 24.60 -25.03 41.07
N LEU A 63 24.69 -25.21 39.74
CA LEU A 63 23.77 -24.65 38.76
C LEU A 63 22.36 -25.04 39.20
N LEU A 64 21.54 -24.02 39.50
CA LEU A 64 20.09 -24.18 39.66
C LEU A 64 19.60 -25.03 38.51
N ALA A 65 18.89 -26.12 38.80
CA ALA A 65 18.34 -27.02 37.81
C ALA A 65 17.59 -26.19 36.75
N ALA A 66 18.15 -26.17 35.54
CA ALA A 66 17.51 -25.56 34.41
C ALA A 66 16.14 -26.20 34.23
N LYS A 67 15.06 -25.39 34.24
CA LYS A 67 13.78 -25.83 33.73
C LYS A 67 14.08 -26.49 32.37
N SER A 68 13.47 -27.63 32.12
CA SER A 68 13.62 -28.36 30.85
C SER A 68 13.00 -27.54 29.73
N ASP A 69 13.74 -26.52 29.25
CA ASP A 69 13.40 -25.81 28.03
C ASP A 69 13.79 -26.73 26.88
N THR A 70 12.81 -27.38 26.29
CA THR A 70 12.97 -28.00 24.98
C THR A 70 13.49 -26.89 24.09
N PRO A 71 14.65 -27.03 23.43
CA PRO A 71 15.22 -25.96 22.62
C PRO A 71 14.20 -25.62 21.54
N PHE A 72 13.97 -24.30 21.31
CA PHE A 72 13.07 -23.80 20.26
C PHE A 72 13.44 -24.43 18.91
N SER A 73 12.42 -24.98 18.23
CA SER A 73 12.58 -25.61 16.92
C SER A 73 11.54 -25.05 15.93
N VAL A 74 12.01 -24.43 14.86
CA VAL A 74 11.15 -23.94 13.77
C VAL A 74 10.33 -25.08 13.16
N ASN A 75 10.94 -26.26 13.04
CA ASN A 75 10.23 -27.44 12.52
C ASN A 75 9.08 -27.87 13.44
N ALA A 76 9.28 -27.88 14.77
CA ALA A 76 8.22 -28.18 15.72
C ALA A 76 7.12 -27.10 15.72
N LEU A 77 7.48 -25.83 15.60
CA LEU A 77 6.55 -24.72 15.46
C LEU A 77 5.68 -24.93 14.21
N PHE A 78 6.30 -25.15 13.04
CA PHE A 78 5.59 -25.36 11.78
C PHE A 78 4.66 -26.57 11.83
N ALA A 79 5.15 -27.71 12.32
CA ALA A 79 4.36 -28.93 12.44
C ALA A 79 3.12 -28.74 13.34
N SER A 80 3.26 -27.94 14.41
CA SER A 80 2.16 -27.65 15.35
C SER A 80 1.07 -26.76 14.73
N TYR A 81 1.44 -25.81 13.89
CA TYR A 81 0.53 -24.79 13.37
C TYR A 81 0.06 -25.01 11.93
N LYS A 82 0.77 -25.85 11.16
CA LYS A 82 0.40 -26.17 9.78
C LYS A 82 -1.08 -26.60 9.62
N PRO A 83 -1.68 -27.42 10.51
CA PRO A 83 -3.09 -27.81 10.39
C PRO A 83 -4.09 -26.67 10.61
N SER A 84 -3.64 -25.54 11.18
CA SER A 84 -4.47 -24.35 11.44
C SER A 84 -4.34 -23.26 10.37
N ILE A 85 -3.63 -23.55 9.27
CA ILE A 85 -3.43 -22.64 8.14
C ILE A 85 -4.15 -23.22 6.93
N TYR A 86 -4.83 -22.32 6.21
CA TYR A 86 -5.67 -22.65 5.06
C TYR A 86 -5.26 -21.81 3.86
N GLN A 87 -5.37 -22.39 2.67
CA GLN A 87 -5.47 -21.57 1.47
C GLN A 87 -6.88 -20.99 1.42
N VAL A 88 -6.99 -19.67 1.19
CA VAL A 88 -8.26 -19.00 0.94
C VAL A 88 -8.27 -18.55 -0.51
N ARG A 89 -9.35 -18.84 -1.22
CA ARG A 89 -9.49 -18.48 -2.63
C ARG A 89 -10.88 -17.91 -2.91
N THR A 90 -10.96 -17.01 -3.87
CA THR A 90 -12.22 -16.55 -4.43
C THR A 90 -12.44 -17.20 -5.80
N ILE A 91 -13.60 -17.83 -5.97
CA ILE A 91 -13.98 -18.59 -7.16
C ILE A 91 -15.17 -17.94 -7.83
N ASN A 92 -15.12 -17.78 -9.16
CA ASN A 92 -16.30 -17.47 -9.94
C ASN A 92 -17.13 -18.76 -10.10
N SER A 93 -18.27 -18.87 -9.43
CA SER A 93 -19.11 -20.08 -9.40
C SER A 93 -19.71 -20.45 -10.76
N ALA A 94 -19.75 -19.52 -11.73
CA ALA A 94 -20.24 -19.79 -13.07
C ALA A 94 -19.18 -20.46 -13.97
N THR A 95 -17.89 -20.20 -13.74
CA THR A 95 -16.79 -20.73 -14.56
C THR A 95 -15.94 -21.75 -13.84
N GLY A 96 -16.03 -21.82 -12.50
CA GLY A 96 -15.16 -22.61 -11.64
C GLY A 96 -13.71 -22.05 -11.54
N GLN A 97 -13.44 -20.88 -12.12
CA GLN A 97 -12.08 -20.32 -12.14
C GLN A 97 -11.79 -19.46 -10.91
N LYS A 98 -10.55 -19.57 -10.44
CA LYS A 98 -10.02 -18.73 -9.34
C LYS A 98 -9.84 -17.29 -9.82
N THR A 99 -10.27 -16.31 -9.03
CA THR A 99 -10.02 -14.88 -9.27
C THR A 99 -9.00 -14.31 -8.30
N SER A 100 -8.84 -14.94 -7.13
CA SER A 100 -7.83 -14.58 -6.14
C SER A 100 -7.43 -15.81 -5.32
N ILE A 101 -6.18 -15.79 -4.82
CA ILE A 101 -5.63 -16.79 -3.90
C ILE A 101 -4.84 -16.06 -2.80
N GLY A 102 -5.00 -16.53 -1.58
CA GLY A 102 -4.24 -16.13 -0.42
C GLY A 102 -4.17 -17.23 0.63
N SER A 103 -3.78 -16.85 1.81
CA SER A 103 -3.73 -17.69 3.00
C SER A 103 -4.74 -17.20 4.03
N GLY A 104 -5.12 -18.08 4.96
CA GLY A 104 -5.89 -17.75 6.13
C GLY A 104 -5.52 -18.66 7.29
N PHE A 105 -5.90 -18.30 8.50
CA PHE A 105 -5.60 -19.07 9.68
C PHE A 105 -6.76 -19.04 10.69
N ILE A 106 -6.89 -20.09 11.48
CA ILE A 106 -7.99 -20.26 12.44
C ILE A 106 -7.86 -19.27 13.60
N ILE A 107 -8.96 -18.58 13.91
CA ILE A 107 -9.10 -17.66 15.03
C ILE A 107 -10.39 -17.93 15.83
N GLY A 108 -10.55 -17.25 16.97
CA GLY A 108 -11.76 -17.28 17.79
C GLY A 108 -12.08 -18.68 18.33
N ASP A 109 -13.29 -19.15 18.09
CA ASP A 109 -13.80 -20.43 18.59
C ASP A 109 -13.41 -21.66 17.71
N GLY A 110 -12.60 -21.44 16.68
CA GLY A 110 -12.18 -22.48 15.76
C GLY A 110 -13.06 -22.64 14.53
N THR A 111 -14.13 -21.86 14.36
CA THR A 111 -14.99 -21.85 13.16
C THR A 111 -14.62 -20.74 12.19
N MET A 112 -13.79 -19.76 12.62
CA MET A 112 -13.45 -18.56 11.87
C MET A 112 -12.02 -18.61 11.33
N LEU A 113 -11.83 -18.03 10.13
CA LEU A 113 -10.53 -17.75 9.55
C LEU A 113 -10.32 -16.25 9.41
N ALA A 114 -9.12 -15.78 9.78
CA ALA A 114 -8.61 -14.48 9.38
C ALA A 114 -7.91 -14.59 8.03
N THR A 115 -8.06 -13.58 7.19
CA THR A 115 -7.36 -13.40 5.91
C THR A 115 -7.27 -11.92 5.54
N ASN A 116 -6.66 -11.57 4.41
CA ASN A 116 -6.74 -10.21 3.90
C ASN A 116 -8.04 -9.95 3.14
N TYR A 117 -8.50 -8.70 3.19
CA TYR A 117 -9.69 -8.28 2.44
C TYR A 117 -9.49 -8.40 0.93
N HIS A 118 -8.32 -7.99 0.39
CA HIS A 118 -8.04 -8.09 -1.05
C HIS A 118 -8.12 -9.53 -1.59
N VAL A 119 -7.89 -10.56 -0.76
CA VAL A 119 -8.04 -11.97 -1.15
C VAL A 119 -9.50 -12.32 -1.43
N ILE A 120 -10.43 -11.69 -0.70
CA ILE A 120 -11.88 -12.00 -0.81
C ILE A 120 -12.70 -10.88 -1.43
N ALA A 121 -12.08 -9.79 -1.85
CA ALA A 121 -12.75 -8.58 -2.32
C ALA A 121 -13.67 -8.84 -3.53
N ASP A 122 -13.34 -9.76 -4.42
CA ASP A 122 -14.19 -10.13 -5.55
C ASP A 122 -15.50 -10.79 -5.09
N ALA A 123 -15.48 -11.58 -4.02
CA ALA A 123 -16.70 -12.17 -3.45
C ALA A 123 -17.63 -11.12 -2.81
N VAL A 124 -17.06 -9.98 -2.35
CA VAL A 124 -17.84 -8.85 -1.84
C VAL A 124 -18.42 -8.00 -2.98
N ASN A 125 -17.68 -7.85 -4.07
CA ASN A 125 -17.94 -6.83 -5.08
C ASN A 125 -18.55 -7.36 -6.39
N LYS A 126 -18.44 -8.66 -6.65
CA LYS A 126 -18.88 -9.27 -7.91
C LYS A 126 -19.91 -10.37 -7.63
N GLU A 127 -20.99 -10.40 -8.41
CA GLU A 127 -21.96 -11.50 -8.36
C GLU A 127 -21.29 -12.83 -8.76
N LYS A 128 -21.84 -13.93 -8.28
CA LYS A 128 -21.38 -15.30 -8.59
C LYS A 128 -19.94 -15.57 -8.15
N HIS A 129 -19.40 -14.82 -7.21
CA HIS A 129 -18.11 -15.10 -6.58
C HIS A 129 -18.35 -15.63 -5.17
N VAL A 130 -17.67 -16.70 -4.83
CA VAL A 130 -17.76 -17.38 -3.53
C VAL A 130 -16.37 -17.51 -2.92
N ILE A 131 -16.31 -17.54 -1.60
CA ILE A 131 -15.08 -17.75 -0.85
C ILE A 131 -14.99 -19.23 -0.49
N GLU A 132 -13.85 -19.82 -0.78
CA GLU A 132 -13.56 -21.23 -0.47
C GLU A 132 -12.22 -21.34 0.26
N TYR A 133 -12.06 -22.43 0.99
CA TYR A 133 -10.79 -22.82 1.59
C TYR A 133 -10.30 -24.17 1.07
N ILE A 134 -8.99 -24.37 1.13
CA ILE A 134 -8.34 -25.69 1.02
C ILE A 134 -7.48 -25.88 2.27
N ALA A 135 -7.69 -27.00 2.95
CA ALA A 135 -6.89 -27.41 4.09
C ALA A 135 -5.58 -28.08 3.67
N THR A 136 -4.69 -28.33 4.60
CA THR A 136 -3.40 -28.99 4.37
C THR A 136 -3.53 -30.49 4.01
N ASP A 137 -4.70 -31.09 4.19
CA ASP A 137 -5.08 -32.46 3.80
C ASP A 137 -5.99 -32.50 2.55
N ASP A 138 -5.97 -31.42 1.78
CA ASP A 138 -6.73 -31.22 0.51
C ASP A 138 -8.26 -31.19 0.69
N LYS A 139 -8.76 -31.11 1.91
CA LYS A 139 -10.19 -30.86 2.14
C LYS A 139 -10.57 -29.45 1.75
N GLU A 140 -11.69 -29.32 1.06
CA GLU A 140 -12.22 -28.06 0.59
C GLU A 140 -13.57 -27.76 1.24
N GLY A 141 -13.91 -26.49 1.35
CA GLY A 141 -15.22 -26.04 1.80
C GLY A 141 -15.47 -24.57 1.50
N GLN A 142 -16.72 -24.17 1.64
CA GLN A 142 -17.13 -22.78 1.46
C GLN A 142 -17.04 -21.99 2.77
N LEU A 143 -16.81 -20.69 2.64
CA LEU A 143 -16.72 -19.77 3.73
C LEU A 143 -17.72 -18.63 3.57
N ARG A 144 -18.30 -18.21 4.68
CA ARG A 144 -19.21 -17.06 4.76
C ARG A 144 -18.48 -15.87 5.35
N LEU A 145 -18.60 -14.72 4.71
CA LEU A 145 -18.04 -13.48 5.22
C LEU A 145 -18.76 -13.03 6.50
N LEU A 146 -18.01 -12.63 7.52
CA LEU A 146 -18.52 -12.10 8.78
C LEU A 146 -18.24 -10.60 8.94
N ALA A 147 -17.00 -10.18 8.75
CA ALA A 147 -16.57 -8.81 8.93
C ALA A 147 -15.40 -8.46 8.02
N VAL A 148 -15.24 -7.16 7.73
CA VAL A 148 -14.12 -6.61 6.96
C VAL A 148 -13.56 -5.35 7.63
N ASP A 149 -12.25 -5.18 7.54
CA ASP A 149 -11.53 -3.94 7.81
C ASP A 149 -10.74 -3.58 6.54
N VAL A 150 -11.34 -2.75 5.69
CA VAL A 150 -10.73 -2.36 4.42
C VAL A 150 -9.56 -1.41 4.61
N ILE A 151 -9.48 -0.73 5.74
CA ILE A 151 -8.43 0.23 6.06
C ILE A 151 -7.12 -0.50 6.35
N HIS A 152 -7.20 -1.62 7.06
CA HIS A 152 -6.05 -2.45 7.39
C HIS A 152 -5.93 -3.69 6.49
N ASP A 153 -6.85 -3.83 5.51
CA ASP A 153 -6.87 -4.97 4.57
C ASP A 153 -7.05 -6.32 5.27
N LEU A 154 -8.03 -6.42 6.19
CA LEU A 154 -8.37 -7.62 6.93
C LEU A 154 -9.80 -8.08 6.63
N ALA A 155 -10.02 -9.38 6.71
CA ALA A 155 -11.35 -9.99 6.66
C ALA A 155 -11.44 -11.18 7.61
N ILE A 156 -12.64 -11.41 8.16
CA ILE A 156 -12.99 -12.60 8.92
C ILE A 156 -14.08 -13.34 8.17
N VAL A 157 -13.83 -14.60 7.89
CA VAL A 157 -14.73 -15.54 7.24
C VAL A 157 -14.97 -16.74 8.13
N ALA A 158 -16.10 -17.43 7.99
CA ALA A 158 -16.46 -18.59 8.82
C ALA A 158 -16.88 -19.79 8.00
N ALA A 159 -16.50 -20.97 8.47
CA ALA A 159 -17.05 -22.25 8.06
C ALA A 159 -18.32 -22.58 8.89
N ASP A 160 -19.06 -23.57 8.46
CA ASP A 160 -20.25 -24.10 9.14
C ASP A 160 -19.90 -25.16 10.22
N HIS A 161 -18.62 -25.46 10.40
CA HIS A 161 -18.10 -26.44 11.35
C HIS A 161 -16.77 -25.96 11.93
N ASN A 162 -16.31 -26.62 13.01
CA ASN A 162 -15.03 -26.33 13.63
C ASN A 162 -13.89 -26.83 12.72
N LEU A 163 -12.96 -25.92 12.39
CA LEU A 163 -11.81 -26.15 11.52
C LEU A 163 -10.58 -26.67 12.27
N GLY A 164 -10.55 -26.50 13.60
CA GLY A 164 -9.45 -26.95 14.44
C GLY A 164 -8.98 -25.95 15.49
N LYS A 165 -7.71 -26.02 15.87
CA LYS A 165 -7.12 -25.19 16.91
C LYS A 165 -6.88 -23.76 16.41
N ALA A 166 -7.47 -22.78 17.08
CA ALA A 166 -7.23 -21.37 16.81
C ALA A 166 -5.84 -20.92 17.28
N PHE A 167 -5.30 -19.94 16.56
CA PHE A 167 -4.11 -19.21 17.00
C PHE A 167 -4.46 -18.24 18.12
N THR A 168 -3.47 -17.96 18.97
CA THR A 168 -3.52 -16.87 19.95
C THR A 168 -2.92 -15.61 19.35
N LEU A 169 -3.58 -14.46 19.53
CA LEU A 169 -3.05 -13.17 19.11
C LEU A 169 -2.08 -12.64 20.17
N GLY A 170 -0.92 -12.16 19.73
CA GLY A 170 0.11 -11.55 20.56
C GLY A 170 0.29 -10.06 20.29
N GLY A 171 1.09 -9.40 21.12
CA GLY A 171 1.52 -8.01 20.90
C GLY A 171 2.75 -7.93 20.00
N VAL A 172 3.00 -6.75 19.42
CA VAL A 172 4.22 -6.52 18.63
C VAL A 172 5.44 -6.62 19.56
N PRO A 173 6.40 -7.53 19.28
CA PRO A 173 7.59 -7.70 20.09
C PRO A 173 8.59 -6.55 19.87
N GLU A 174 9.69 -6.57 20.62
CA GLU A 174 10.77 -5.61 20.43
C GLU A 174 11.41 -5.75 19.04
N GLN A 175 11.94 -4.64 18.54
CA GLN A 175 12.68 -4.62 17.27
C GLN A 175 13.94 -5.49 17.40
N GLY A 176 14.19 -6.32 16.38
CA GLY A 176 15.29 -7.29 16.37
C GLY A 176 14.87 -8.72 16.72
N GLU A 177 13.66 -8.96 17.21
CA GLU A 177 13.18 -10.31 17.49
C GLU A 177 12.86 -11.10 16.22
N ALA A 178 13.14 -12.41 16.28
CA ALA A 178 12.84 -13.34 15.20
C ALA A 178 11.34 -13.63 15.10
N LEU A 179 10.81 -13.55 13.88
CA LEU A 179 9.43 -13.86 13.53
C LEU A 179 9.37 -14.94 12.44
N TYR A 180 8.24 -15.62 12.35
CA TYR A 180 8.01 -16.75 11.45
C TYR A 180 6.70 -16.53 10.70
N SER A 181 6.79 -16.26 9.40
CA SER A 181 5.66 -16.07 8.52
C SER A 181 5.22 -17.40 7.92
N LEU A 182 3.91 -17.68 7.96
CA LEU A 182 3.33 -18.91 7.42
C LEU A 182 2.33 -18.57 6.31
N GLY A 183 2.25 -19.44 5.30
CA GLY A 183 1.34 -19.26 4.18
C GLY A 183 1.52 -20.28 3.07
N ASN A 184 0.76 -20.10 1.98
CA ASN A 184 0.78 -20.96 0.78
C ASN A 184 1.15 -20.12 -0.44
N PRO A 185 2.45 -19.91 -0.76
CA PRO A 185 2.86 -19.11 -1.90
C PRO A 185 2.52 -19.79 -3.21
N GLY A 186 1.84 -19.05 -4.10
CA GLY A 186 1.64 -19.47 -5.49
C GLY A 186 0.98 -20.82 -5.72
N ASP A 187 0.21 -21.33 -4.76
CA ASP A 187 -0.41 -22.67 -4.83
C ASP A 187 0.65 -23.82 -4.78
N LEU A 188 1.83 -23.55 -4.22
CA LEU A 188 2.95 -24.50 -4.18
C LEU A 188 3.00 -25.35 -2.90
N GLY A 189 2.05 -25.14 -2.00
CA GLY A 189 1.99 -25.78 -0.68
C GLY A 189 2.38 -24.85 0.46
N PHE A 190 2.10 -25.30 1.68
CA PHE A 190 2.31 -24.49 2.89
C PHE A 190 3.77 -24.45 3.30
N ILE A 191 4.27 -23.23 3.54
CA ILE A 191 5.66 -22.97 3.94
C ILE A 191 5.73 -22.14 5.20
N ILE A 192 6.92 -22.10 5.81
CA ILE A 192 7.32 -21.17 6.84
C ILE A 192 8.56 -20.39 6.36
N VAL A 193 8.55 -19.08 6.62
CA VAL A 193 9.65 -18.17 6.30
C VAL A 193 10.06 -17.47 7.59
N ASP A 194 11.33 -17.51 7.95
CA ASP A 194 11.88 -16.76 9.06
C ASP A 194 12.35 -15.36 8.66
N GLY A 195 12.37 -14.47 9.62
CA GLY A 195 12.83 -13.08 9.43
C GLY A 195 12.84 -12.33 10.76
N ILE A 196 13.11 -11.02 10.67
CA ILE A 196 13.27 -10.15 11.84
C ILE A 196 12.19 -9.08 11.87
N ASN A 197 11.69 -8.79 13.06
CA ASN A 197 10.87 -7.60 13.34
C ASN A 197 11.74 -6.35 13.27
N ASN A 198 11.48 -5.46 12.30
CA ASN A 198 12.17 -4.17 12.17
C ASN A 198 11.34 -3.00 12.72
N GLY A 199 10.29 -3.30 13.50
CA GLY A 199 9.42 -2.32 14.12
C GLY A 199 8.30 -1.82 13.21
N ILE A 200 7.54 -0.86 13.74
CA ILE A 200 6.42 -0.25 13.00
C ILE A 200 6.94 0.90 12.13
N LEU A 201 6.47 0.98 10.90
CA LEU A 201 6.80 2.06 9.97
C LEU A 201 6.38 3.42 10.55
N GLN A 202 7.35 4.34 10.66
CA GLN A 202 7.15 5.66 11.25
C GLN A 202 6.59 6.70 10.26
N LYS A 203 6.75 6.47 8.96
CA LYS A 203 6.41 7.42 7.89
C LYS A 203 5.51 6.76 6.85
N SER A 204 4.41 6.20 7.30
CA SER A 204 3.37 5.62 6.45
C SER A 204 2.01 6.01 7.00
N ALA A 205 1.05 6.20 6.10
CA ALA A 205 -0.35 6.45 6.46
C ALA A 205 -1.00 5.22 7.13
N ARG A 206 -0.40 4.05 6.97
CA ARG A 206 -0.89 2.78 7.52
C ARG A 206 0.08 2.21 8.55
N SER A 207 -0.45 1.74 9.66
CA SER A 207 0.35 0.98 10.64
C SER A 207 0.75 -0.35 10.01
N ARG A 208 2.06 -0.55 9.81
CA ARG A 208 2.64 -1.79 9.27
C ARG A 208 3.89 -2.15 10.08
N ILE A 209 4.05 -3.43 10.37
CA ILE A 209 5.30 -3.97 10.90
C ILE A 209 6.20 -4.27 9.71
N LEU A 210 7.43 -3.79 9.76
CA LEU A 210 8.46 -4.09 8.77
C LEU A 210 9.12 -5.42 9.12
N PHE A 211 9.03 -6.39 8.23
CA PHE A 211 9.54 -7.75 8.38
C PHE A 211 10.62 -8.02 7.33
N SER A 212 11.83 -8.39 7.76
CA SER A 212 12.91 -8.78 6.84
C SER A 212 12.88 -10.28 6.55
N GLY A 213 11.83 -10.69 5.85
CA GLY A 213 11.63 -12.05 5.35
C GLY A 213 10.79 -12.02 4.09
N ALA A 214 11.00 -12.99 3.21
CA ALA A 214 10.32 -13.05 1.91
C ALA A 214 8.82 -13.36 2.08
N ILE A 215 7.96 -12.38 1.79
CA ILE A 215 6.51 -12.60 1.64
C ILE A 215 6.22 -12.65 0.14
N ASN A 216 5.70 -13.78 -0.32
CA ASN A 216 5.39 -14.02 -1.73
C ASN A 216 3.87 -14.01 -1.97
N SER A 217 3.47 -13.80 -3.23
CA SER A 217 2.08 -13.89 -3.64
C SER A 217 1.45 -15.22 -3.19
N GLY A 218 0.26 -15.17 -2.58
CA GLY A 218 -0.42 -16.31 -1.97
C GLY A 218 -0.15 -16.45 -0.46
N MET A 219 0.88 -15.82 0.11
CA MET A 219 1.08 -15.75 1.56
C MET A 219 0.23 -14.68 2.23
N SER A 220 -0.35 -13.75 1.47
CA SER A 220 -1.26 -12.70 1.96
C SER A 220 -2.40 -13.31 2.76
N GLY A 221 -2.69 -12.75 3.94
CA GLY A 221 -3.69 -13.25 4.88
C GLY A 221 -3.20 -14.36 5.82
N GLY A 222 -2.00 -14.89 5.60
CA GLY A 222 -1.36 -15.84 6.52
C GLY A 222 -0.80 -15.14 7.77
N PRO A 223 -0.60 -15.90 8.88
CA PRO A 223 -0.08 -15.35 10.11
C PRO A 223 1.44 -15.23 10.08
N THR A 224 1.98 -14.19 10.71
CA THR A 224 3.37 -14.15 11.17
C THR A 224 3.38 -14.25 12.69
N VAL A 225 4.12 -15.22 13.21
CA VAL A 225 4.13 -15.57 14.65
C VAL A 225 5.50 -15.35 15.28
N ASN A 226 5.52 -15.18 16.61
CA ASN A 226 6.71 -15.21 17.43
C ASN A 226 7.13 -16.66 17.78
N LYS A 227 8.19 -16.82 18.57
CA LYS A 227 8.69 -18.14 19.03
C LYS A 227 7.67 -18.91 19.90
N ALA A 228 6.73 -18.22 20.56
CA ALA A 228 5.66 -18.85 21.33
C ALA A 228 4.49 -19.32 20.45
N GLY A 229 4.49 -18.98 19.17
CA GLY A 229 3.40 -19.29 18.24
C GLY A 229 2.25 -18.30 18.32
N GLU A 230 2.43 -17.15 18.98
CA GLU A 230 1.43 -16.08 18.99
C GLU A 230 1.51 -15.24 17.72
N VAL A 231 0.35 -14.92 17.15
CA VAL A 231 0.26 -14.11 15.94
C VAL A 231 0.58 -12.65 16.25
N ILE A 232 1.65 -12.15 15.66
CA ILE A 232 2.13 -10.77 15.81
C ILE A 232 1.56 -9.87 14.73
N GLY A 233 1.38 -10.44 13.53
CA GLY A 233 0.82 -9.73 12.40
C GLY A 233 0.34 -10.66 11.30
N ILE A 234 -0.37 -10.07 10.33
CA ILE A 234 -0.94 -10.73 9.17
C ILE A 234 -0.15 -10.29 7.94
N ASN A 235 0.31 -11.24 7.14
CA ASN A 235 1.04 -10.98 5.90
C ASN A 235 0.16 -10.19 4.93
N VAL A 236 0.65 -9.08 4.37
CA VAL A 236 -0.18 -8.26 3.48
C VAL A 236 0.52 -7.92 2.17
N GLU A 237 1.78 -7.54 2.19
CA GLU A 237 2.48 -6.97 1.05
C GLU A 237 3.98 -7.25 1.12
N SER A 238 4.66 -7.19 -0.03
CA SER A 238 6.12 -7.21 -0.11
C SER A 238 6.62 -6.09 -1.01
N GLN A 239 7.82 -5.59 -0.72
CA GLN A 239 8.50 -4.59 -1.53
C GLN A 239 9.93 -5.04 -1.83
N GLY A 240 10.17 -5.39 -3.09
CA GLY A 240 11.48 -5.88 -3.52
C GLY A 240 11.87 -7.21 -2.86
N ASN A 241 13.16 -7.47 -2.76
CA ASN A 241 13.69 -8.70 -2.18
C ASN A 241 13.71 -8.59 -0.63
N ASP A 242 13.13 -9.58 0.04
CA ASP A 242 13.20 -9.79 1.48
C ASP A 242 12.65 -8.65 2.37
N ILE A 243 11.76 -7.80 1.85
CA ILE A 243 11.03 -6.82 2.63
C ILE A 243 9.54 -7.17 2.60
N GLY A 244 9.02 -7.60 3.75
CA GLY A 244 7.61 -7.89 3.96
C GLY A 244 6.96 -6.85 4.88
N PHE A 245 5.66 -6.65 4.70
CA PHE A 245 4.84 -5.82 5.56
C PHE A 245 3.75 -6.66 6.20
N LEU A 246 3.55 -6.47 7.50
CA LEU A 246 2.52 -7.16 8.26
C LEU A 246 1.54 -6.14 8.83
N VAL A 247 0.28 -6.50 8.83
CA VAL A 247 -0.75 -5.78 9.60
C VAL A 247 -0.64 -6.22 11.06
N PRO A 248 -0.48 -5.30 12.04
CA PRO A 248 -0.44 -5.68 13.45
C PRO A 248 -1.66 -6.49 13.90
N ALA A 249 -1.47 -7.52 14.70
CA ALA A 249 -2.54 -8.41 15.17
C ALA A 249 -3.60 -7.69 16.03
N SER A 250 -3.29 -6.51 16.59
CA SER A 250 -4.26 -5.69 17.32
C SER A 250 -5.47 -5.30 16.47
N HIS A 251 -5.27 -4.96 15.17
CA HIS A 251 -6.38 -4.65 14.27
C HIS A 251 -7.27 -5.87 14.01
N LEU A 252 -6.69 -7.08 13.96
CA LEU A 252 -7.47 -8.31 13.85
C LEU A 252 -8.28 -8.58 15.12
N ALA A 253 -7.73 -8.27 16.31
CA ALA A 253 -8.45 -8.42 17.57
C ALA A 253 -9.69 -7.52 17.64
N ASP A 254 -9.62 -6.31 17.10
CA ASP A 254 -10.77 -5.41 17.04
C ASP A 254 -11.81 -5.87 16.00
N LEU A 255 -11.35 -6.36 14.85
CA LEU A 255 -12.23 -6.93 13.82
C LEU A 255 -12.94 -8.21 14.32
N LEU A 256 -12.28 -9.04 15.14
CA LEU A 256 -12.87 -10.24 15.74
C LEU A 256 -14.05 -9.88 16.65
N LYS A 257 -13.92 -8.87 17.51
CA LYS A 257 -15.03 -8.37 18.33
C LYS A 257 -16.23 -7.94 17.47
N GLN A 258 -15.96 -7.29 16.35
CA GLN A 258 -17.01 -6.89 15.40
C GLN A 258 -17.68 -8.11 14.77
N ALA A 259 -16.93 -9.13 14.35
CA ALA A 259 -17.46 -10.36 13.77
C ALA A 259 -18.36 -11.12 14.75
N GLU A 260 -17.99 -11.15 16.04
CA GLU A 260 -18.76 -11.79 17.13
C GLU A 260 -20.06 -11.03 17.46
N SER A 261 -20.13 -9.74 17.20
CA SER A 261 -21.32 -8.91 17.49
C SER A 261 -22.52 -9.13 16.56
N GLY A 262 -22.32 -9.83 15.43
CA GLY A 262 -23.38 -10.22 14.51
C GLY A 262 -23.31 -9.60 13.12
N ALA A 263 -24.30 -9.91 12.27
CA ALA A 263 -24.30 -9.54 10.86
C ALA A 263 -24.33 -8.01 10.65
N VAL A 264 -23.35 -7.51 9.89
CA VAL A 264 -23.21 -6.11 9.49
C VAL A 264 -23.49 -6.01 7.99
N ASN A 265 -24.13 -4.91 7.55
CA ASN A 265 -24.15 -4.57 6.14
C ASN A 265 -22.75 -4.18 5.69
N ILE A 266 -22.12 -5.04 4.91
CA ILE A 266 -20.70 -4.89 4.52
C ILE A 266 -20.46 -3.57 3.75
N ASN A 267 -21.35 -3.19 2.82
CA ASN A 267 -21.18 -1.95 2.05
C ASN A 267 -21.29 -0.70 2.94
N GLU A 268 -22.20 -0.69 3.90
CA GLU A 268 -22.30 0.40 4.89
C GLU A 268 -21.08 0.44 5.79
N SER A 269 -20.61 -0.71 6.26
CA SER A 269 -19.40 -0.82 7.07
C SER A 269 -18.17 -0.28 6.33
N ILE A 270 -18.00 -0.62 5.05
CA ILE A 270 -16.92 -0.07 4.22
C ILE A 270 -17.06 1.45 4.07
N ALA A 271 -18.26 1.96 3.83
CA ALA A 271 -18.48 3.40 3.74
C ALA A 271 -18.11 4.12 5.05
N ASP A 272 -18.55 3.58 6.20
CA ASP A 272 -18.23 4.13 7.52
C ASP A 272 -16.72 4.17 7.78
N GLN A 273 -16.03 3.07 7.52
CA GLN A 273 -14.56 2.98 7.66
C GLN A 273 -13.85 4.02 6.79
N LEU A 274 -14.24 4.17 5.52
CA LEU A 274 -13.64 5.15 4.61
C LEU A 274 -13.89 6.59 5.08
N ILE A 275 -15.08 6.88 5.59
CA ILE A 275 -15.45 8.21 6.13
C ILE A 275 -14.63 8.54 7.37
N GLU A 276 -14.55 7.61 8.32
CA GLU A 276 -13.82 7.79 9.56
C GLU A 276 -12.30 7.97 9.29
N ASP A 277 -11.73 7.11 8.46
CA ASP A 277 -10.34 7.17 8.06
C ASP A 277 -9.99 8.47 7.31
N ASN A 278 -10.88 8.94 6.40
CA ASN A 278 -10.70 10.22 5.73
C ASN A 278 -10.72 11.40 6.71
N ASN A 279 -11.70 11.42 7.62
CA ASN A 279 -11.78 12.48 8.62
C ASN A 279 -10.54 12.53 9.52
N ALA A 280 -10.08 11.39 9.98
CA ALA A 280 -8.87 11.29 10.81
C ALA A 280 -7.62 11.73 10.03
N TYR A 281 -7.47 11.27 8.78
CA TYR A 281 -6.31 11.57 7.94
C TYR A 281 -6.21 13.05 7.56
N TYR A 282 -7.32 13.67 7.17
CA TYR A 282 -7.31 15.05 6.70
C TYR A 282 -7.45 16.11 7.80
N ALA A 283 -7.84 15.74 9.04
CA ALA A 283 -7.96 16.72 10.13
C ALA A 283 -6.67 17.51 10.39
N PRO A 284 -5.45 16.91 10.45
CA PRO A 284 -4.21 17.64 10.61
C PRO A 284 -3.90 18.62 9.48
N PHE A 285 -4.41 18.41 8.27
CA PHE A 285 -4.14 19.28 7.11
C PHE A 285 -4.63 20.71 7.32
N PHE A 286 -5.70 20.87 8.11
CA PHE A 286 -6.31 22.18 8.41
C PHE A 286 -5.66 22.89 9.60
N THR A 287 -4.89 22.18 10.42
CA THR A 287 -4.36 22.70 11.70
C THR A 287 -2.84 22.80 11.73
N ASN A 288 -2.14 21.90 11.04
CA ASN A 288 -0.70 21.85 11.05
C ASN A 288 -0.12 22.65 9.87
N SER A 289 1.10 23.15 10.05
CA SER A 289 1.81 23.86 8.99
C SER A 289 2.31 22.92 7.91
N TRP A 290 2.16 23.34 6.65
CA TRP A 290 2.73 22.66 5.50
C TRP A 290 4.18 23.05 5.28
N LYS A 291 5.02 22.12 4.86
CA LYS A 291 6.27 22.49 4.20
C LYS A 291 5.95 23.19 2.89
N LYS A 292 6.77 24.16 2.52
CA LYS A 292 6.60 24.93 1.30
C LYS A 292 7.88 24.95 0.48
N THR A 293 7.74 25.03 -0.84
CA THR A 293 8.85 25.23 -1.77
C THR A 293 8.46 26.27 -2.82
N THR A 294 9.46 26.78 -3.55
CA THR A 294 9.23 27.72 -4.64
C THR A 294 9.42 27.00 -5.97
N ILE A 295 8.50 27.20 -6.91
CA ILE A 295 8.55 26.71 -8.27
C ILE A 295 8.07 27.83 -9.19
N GLY A 296 8.93 28.28 -10.10
CA GLY A 296 8.71 29.53 -10.86
C GLY A 296 8.49 30.71 -9.90
N HIS A 297 7.42 31.45 -10.08
CA HIS A 297 7.02 32.57 -9.23
C HIS A 297 6.11 32.18 -8.05
N TYR A 298 5.83 30.90 -7.85
CA TYR A 298 4.90 30.45 -6.83
C TYR A 298 5.60 29.77 -5.67
N THR A 299 5.22 30.15 -4.45
CA THR A 299 5.49 29.35 -3.24
C THR A 299 4.28 28.45 -3.00
N VAL A 300 4.50 27.15 -2.99
CA VAL A 300 3.46 26.11 -2.95
C VAL A 300 3.65 25.20 -1.73
N PRO A 301 2.55 24.70 -1.14
CA PRO A 301 2.63 23.65 -0.12
C PRO A 301 3.10 22.34 -0.75
N THR A 302 3.88 21.57 0.01
CA THR A 302 4.46 20.30 -0.44
C THR A 302 4.14 19.19 0.55
N GLU A 303 5.12 18.76 1.33
CA GLU A 303 4.98 17.67 2.26
C GLU A 303 4.15 18.08 3.49
N HIS A 304 3.31 17.14 3.94
CA HIS A 304 2.57 17.23 5.18
C HIS A 304 2.59 15.86 5.88
N GLY A 305 2.91 15.85 7.19
CA GLY A 305 3.09 14.57 7.88
C GLY A 305 4.31 13.78 7.39
N GLY A 306 4.25 12.47 7.43
CA GLY A 306 5.36 11.59 7.03
C GLY A 306 5.11 10.77 5.76
N ASP A 307 3.86 10.62 5.39
CA ASP A 307 3.37 9.77 4.30
C ASP A 307 3.17 10.53 2.98
N LEU A 308 2.89 11.83 3.03
CA LEU A 308 2.79 12.68 1.85
C LEU A 308 4.19 13.16 1.44
N ARG A 309 4.69 12.67 0.31
CA ARG A 309 6.04 12.93 -0.18
C ARG A 309 6.02 13.57 -1.54
N CYS A 310 7.04 14.41 -1.81
CA CYS A 310 7.17 15.12 -3.07
C CYS A 310 8.47 14.77 -3.78
N TRP A 311 8.39 14.72 -5.12
CA TRP A 311 9.52 14.46 -6.01
C TRP A 311 9.51 15.45 -7.16
N ASP A 312 10.71 15.76 -7.66
CA ASP A 312 10.90 16.42 -8.94
C ASP A 312 10.56 15.43 -10.07
N VAL A 313 9.69 15.86 -10.98
CA VAL A 313 9.32 15.12 -12.19
C VAL A 313 9.46 16.00 -13.44
N SER A 314 10.35 16.99 -13.37
CA SER A 314 10.64 17.90 -14.47
C SER A 314 11.15 17.12 -15.68
N PRO A 315 10.50 17.21 -16.86
CA PRO A 315 11.03 16.61 -18.07
C PRO A 315 12.32 17.31 -18.48
N GLN A 316 13.30 16.56 -18.99
CA GLN A 316 14.50 17.15 -19.55
C GLN A 316 14.17 17.69 -20.96
N PRO A 317 14.29 19.02 -21.20
CA PRO A 317 13.97 19.57 -22.50
C PRO A 317 15.03 19.19 -23.53
N GLU A 318 14.59 18.83 -24.73
CA GLU A 318 15.47 18.67 -25.90
C GLU A 318 15.92 20.03 -26.46
N LEU A 319 16.96 20.02 -27.29
CA LEU A 319 17.49 21.27 -27.89
C LEU A 319 16.45 22.00 -28.74
N GLU A 320 15.58 21.25 -29.39
CA GLU A 320 14.55 21.78 -30.33
C GLU A 320 13.24 22.19 -29.62
N ASP A 321 13.12 21.93 -28.28
CA ASP A 321 11.91 22.30 -27.55
C ASP A 321 11.78 23.80 -27.39
N LEU A 322 10.63 24.32 -27.76
CA LEU A 322 10.31 25.74 -27.70
C LEU A 322 9.90 26.22 -26.32
N ALA A 323 9.44 25.29 -25.51
CA ALA A 323 9.03 25.49 -24.11
C ALA A 323 9.60 24.41 -23.24
N ALA A 324 9.66 24.68 -21.93
CA ALA A 324 10.06 23.70 -20.92
C ALA A 324 9.12 23.82 -19.72
N SER A 325 9.13 22.79 -18.87
CA SER A 325 8.42 22.80 -17.61
C SER A 325 9.27 22.28 -16.47
N GLU A 326 9.08 22.88 -15.30
CA GLU A 326 9.55 22.37 -14.00
C GLU A 326 8.34 21.83 -13.27
N SER A 327 8.44 20.62 -12.70
CA SER A 327 7.26 19.95 -12.14
C SER A 327 7.58 19.21 -10.87
N ILE A 328 6.71 19.38 -9.88
CA ILE A 328 6.77 18.69 -8.59
C ILE A 328 5.49 17.87 -8.45
N ILE A 329 5.64 16.58 -8.24
CA ILE A 329 4.54 15.68 -7.85
C ILE A 329 4.61 15.39 -6.35
N CYS A 330 3.48 15.51 -5.68
CA CYS A 330 3.33 15.11 -4.29
C CYS A 330 2.23 14.04 -4.20
N GLN A 331 2.50 12.97 -3.49
CA GLN A 331 1.53 11.88 -3.32
C GLN A 331 1.67 11.19 -1.97
N SER A 332 0.53 10.73 -1.43
CA SER A 332 0.50 9.89 -0.23
C SER A 332 0.73 8.42 -0.59
N ASP A 333 1.25 7.66 0.37
CA ASP A 333 1.33 6.20 0.30
C ASP A 333 0.03 5.52 0.76
N ARG A 334 -1.01 6.32 1.06
CA ARG A 334 -2.30 5.85 1.54
C ARG A 334 -3.10 5.20 0.41
N ILE A 335 -3.25 3.88 0.49
CA ILE A 335 -4.02 3.08 -0.45
C ILE A 335 -4.96 2.16 0.33
N THR A 336 -6.23 2.10 -0.09
CA THR A 336 -7.23 1.18 0.42
C THR A 336 -7.81 0.39 -0.74
N TYR A 337 -7.70 -0.93 -0.67
CA TYR A 337 -8.30 -1.83 -1.66
C TYR A 337 -9.80 -1.95 -1.39
N ILE A 338 -10.63 -1.65 -2.39
CA ILE A 338 -12.07 -1.89 -2.34
C ILE A 338 -12.43 -3.12 -3.15
N SER A 339 -11.78 -3.31 -4.29
CA SER A 339 -11.83 -4.52 -5.11
C SER A 339 -10.50 -4.73 -5.81
N ASN A 340 -10.30 -5.87 -6.46
CA ASN A 340 -9.09 -6.14 -7.23
C ASN A 340 -8.84 -5.10 -8.34
N ASP A 341 -9.91 -4.44 -8.82
CA ASP A 341 -9.87 -3.45 -9.87
C ASP A 341 -9.97 -1.98 -9.34
N THR A 342 -10.13 -1.79 -8.03
CA THR A 342 -10.43 -0.47 -7.46
C THR A 342 -9.66 -0.23 -6.17
N GLN A 343 -8.80 0.76 -6.20
CA GLN A 343 -8.11 1.31 -5.05
C GLN A 343 -8.58 2.75 -4.81
N VAL A 344 -8.73 3.14 -3.56
CA VAL A 344 -9.10 4.49 -3.12
C VAL A 344 -8.17 4.97 -2.00
N GLY A 345 -8.43 6.17 -1.47
CA GLY A 345 -7.66 6.74 -0.37
C GLY A 345 -6.45 7.54 -0.83
N ARG A 346 -6.17 7.60 -2.12
CA ARG A 346 -5.02 8.35 -2.64
C ARG A 346 -5.27 9.84 -2.59
N MET A 347 -4.24 10.57 -2.19
CA MET A 347 -4.08 12.00 -2.38
C MET A 347 -2.87 12.24 -3.26
N GLY A 348 -3.03 12.99 -4.32
CA GLY A 348 -1.93 13.40 -5.17
C GLY A 348 -2.16 14.79 -5.74
N PHE A 349 -1.09 15.58 -5.89
CA PHE A 349 -1.14 16.84 -6.60
C PHE A 349 0.17 17.12 -7.32
N VAL A 350 0.06 17.88 -8.41
CA VAL A 350 1.19 18.29 -9.23
C VAL A 350 1.16 19.79 -9.42
N TYR A 351 2.31 20.40 -9.28
CA TYR A 351 2.58 21.78 -9.70
C TYR A 351 3.51 21.76 -10.89
N SER A 352 3.17 22.52 -11.95
CA SER A 352 4.04 22.68 -13.11
C SER A 352 4.17 24.15 -13.48
N ASN A 353 5.41 24.62 -13.54
CA ASN A 353 5.79 25.90 -14.08
C ASN A 353 6.20 25.71 -15.54
N PHE A 354 5.36 26.15 -16.47
CA PHE A 354 5.58 26.02 -17.92
C PHE A 354 6.05 27.35 -18.48
N TYR A 355 7.13 27.38 -19.25
CA TYR A 355 7.70 28.63 -19.77
C TYR A 355 8.28 28.46 -21.17
N ALA A 356 8.24 29.57 -21.92
CA ALA A 356 8.91 29.67 -23.23
C ALA A 356 10.42 29.78 -23.02
N ARG A 357 11.20 28.97 -23.74
CA ARG A 357 12.68 29.04 -23.71
C ARG A 357 13.24 30.22 -24.46
N GLU A 358 12.48 30.68 -25.48
CA GLU A 358 12.75 31.89 -26.26
C GLU A 358 11.45 32.67 -26.49
N PRO A 359 11.49 33.99 -26.68
CA PRO A 359 10.30 34.78 -26.93
C PRO A 359 9.54 34.25 -28.15
N MET A 360 8.23 34.01 -27.97
CA MET A 360 7.35 33.54 -29.05
C MET A 360 6.01 34.27 -29.05
N PRO A 361 5.26 34.23 -30.19
CA PRO A 361 3.91 34.79 -30.26
C PRO A 361 2.99 34.15 -29.21
N THR A 362 2.18 34.96 -28.52
CA THR A 362 1.28 34.55 -27.45
C THR A 362 0.37 33.38 -27.87
N ALA A 363 -0.16 33.39 -29.08
CA ALA A 363 -0.99 32.31 -29.59
C ALA A 363 -0.24 30.97 -29.67
N ARG A 364 1.05 31.00 -30.06
CA ARG A 364 1.90 29.80 -30.06
C ARG A 364 2.19 29.29 -28.66
N PHE A 365 2.48 30.19 -27.74
CA PHE A 365 2.66 29.85 -26.35
C PHE A 365 1.41 29.15 -25.78
N TYR A 366 0.22 29.74 -25.95
CA TYR A 366 -1.01 29.14 -25.44
C TYR A 366 -1.37 27.82 -26.12
N HIS A 367 -1.00 27.64 -27.40
CA HIS A 367 -1.16 26.36 -28.08
C HIS A 367 -0.32 25.25 -27.38
N LEU A 368 0.93 25.54 -27.03
CA LEU A 368 1.78 24.60 -26.32
C LEU A 368 1.29 24.40 -24.86
N TYR A 369 1.00 25.49 -24.16
CA TYR A 369 0.54 25.47 -22.78
C TYR A 369 -0.81 24.77 -22.60
N SER A 370 -1.70 24.82 -23.58
CA SER A 370 -2.99 24.12 -23.50
C SER A 370 -2.85 22.60 -23.39
N ASN A 371 -1.71 22.04 -23.80
CA ASN A 371 -1.42 20.62 -23.63
C ASN A 371 -1.16 20.23 -22.16
N GLU A 372 -0.84 21.19 -21.29
CA GLU A 372 -0.68 20.97 -19.86
C GLU A 372 -2.03 20.89 -19.11
N TYR A 373 -3.13 21.25 -19.77
CA TYR A 373 -4.47 21.26 -19.17
C TYR A 373 -5.16 19.91 -19.32
N HIS A 374 -4.69 18.91 -18.54
CA HIS A 374 -5.24 17.55 -18.52
C HIS A 374 -5.64 17.13 -17.11
N LEU A 375 -6.83 16.54 -16.98
CA LEU A 375 -7.26 15.90 -15.73
C LEU A 375 -6.64 14.50 -15.63
N PRO A 376 -5.92 14.19 -14.56
CA PRO A 376 -5.42 12.85 -14.29
C PRO A 376 -6.54 12.01 -13.68
N TYR A 377 -7.43 11.48 -14.47
CA TYR A 377 -8.50 10.63 -13.96
C TYR A 377 -8.18 9.15 -14.17
N GLU A 378 -8.61 8.34 -13.22
CA GLU A 378 -8.63 6.89 -13.36
C GLU A 378 -9.98 6.45 -13.93
N MET A 379 -9.94 5.58 -14.93
CA MET A 379 -11.19 4.98 -15.45
C MET A 379 -11.74 3.99 -14.42
N ARG A 380 -12.88 4.30 -13.84
CA ARG A 380 -13.60 3.43 -12.92
C ARG A 380 -14.65 2.57 -13.64
N SER A 381 -14.95 1.40 -13.06
CA SER A 381 -16.05 0.57 -13.53
C SER A 381 -17.39 1.32 -13.46
N ARG A 382 -18.10 1.44 -14.57
CA ARG A 382 -19.44 2.05 -14.61
C ARG A 382 -20.48 1.28 -13.79
N ARG A 383 -20.21 0.05 -13.41
CA ARG A 383 -21.05 -0.72 -12.50
C ARG A 383 -20.99 -0.13 -11.10
N ASP A 384 -19.82 0.24 -10.64
CA ASP A 384 -19.54 0.61 -9.25
C ASP A 384 -19.50 2.13 -9.03
N PHE A 385 -19.25 2.89 -10.10
CA PHE A 385 -19.16 4.35 -10.07
C PHE A 385 -20.13 4.99 -11.06
N GLY A 386 -20.56 6.20 -10.73
CA GLY A 386 -21.36 7.07 -11.60
C GLY A 386 -20.54 7.68 -12.72
N ASP A 387 -21.21 8.50 -13.52
CA ASP A 387 -20.55 9.29 -14.55
C ASP A 387 -19.78 10.48 -13.94
N PHE A 388 -18.79 10.98 -14.66
CA PHE A 388 -18.13 12.22 -14.29
C PHE A 388 -19.09 13.41 -14.41
N ALA A 389 -19.14 14.21 -13.34
CA ALA A 389 -19.77 15.52 -13.35
C ALA A 389 -18.69 16.59 -13.20
N CYS A 390 -18.53 17.44 -14.21
CA CYS A 390 -17.49 18.46 -14.23
C CYS A 390 -18.07 19.86 -14.30
N THR A 391 -17.46 20.80 -13.57
CA THR A 391 -17.74 22.23 -13.62
C THR A 391 -16.45 22.98 -13.89
N ALA A 392 -16.54 24.08 -14.66
CA ALA A 392 -15.41 24.94 -14.94
C ALA A 392 -15.71 26.36 -14.46
N ASP A 393 -14.70 27.03 -13.92
CA ASP A 393 -14.81 28.39 -13.39
C ASP A 393 -13.47 29.13 -13.51
N PHE A 394 -13.50 30.42 -13.16
CA PHE A 394 -12.31 31.25 -13.06
C PHE A 394 -12.15 31.73 -11.61
N VAL A 395 -10.99 31.44 -11.04
CA VAL A 395 -10.69 31.76 -9.64
C VAL A 395 -9.35 32.50 -9.53
N ALA A 396 -9.14 33.19 -8.40
CA ALA A 396 -7.85 33.77 -8.08
C ALA A 396 -7.07 32.83 -7.14
N ILE A 397 -5.84 32.44 -7.53
CA ILE A 397 -4.93 31.65 -6.71
C ILE A 397 -3.63 32.45 -6.57
N GLY A 398 -3.20 32.73 -5.32
CA GLY A 398 -2.05 33.61 -5.08
C GLY A 398 -2.22 35.02 -5.66
N GLY A 399 -3.46 35.49 -5.83
CA GLY A 399 -3.76 36.79 -6.45
C GLY A 399 -3.69 36.82 -7.98
N LYS A 400 -3.46 35.68 -8.65
CA LYS A 400 -3.43 35.55 -10.12
C LYS A 400 -4.68 34.81 -10.62
N PRO A 401 -5.16 35.14 -11.85
CA PRO A 401 -6.33 34.49 -12.42
C PRO A 401 -6.00 33.08 -12.95
N PHE A 402 -6.83 32.10 -12.61
CA PHE A 402 -6.76 30.72 -13.08
C PHE A 402 -8.09 30.29 -13.68
N LYS A 403 -8.05 29.55 -14.78
CA LYS A 403 -9.15 28.72 -15.25
C LYS A 403 -9.08 27.39 -14.50
N THR A 404 -10.19 26.96 -13.91
CA THR A 404 -10.30 25.70 -13.19
C THR A 404 -11.31 24.77 -13.83
N THR A 405 -11.08 23.47 -13.74
CA THR A 405 -12.10 22.43 -13.96
C THR A 405 -12.04 21.48 -12.77
N TYR A 406 -13.17 21.34 -12.11
CA TYR A 406 -13.40 20.41 -11.02
C TYR A 406 -14.34 19.30 -11.50
N CYS A 407 -13.98 18.04 -11.27
CA CYS A 407 -14.78 16.88 -11.62
C CYS A 407 -14.96 15.98 -10.40
N THR A 408 -16.15 15.38 -10.29
CA THR A 408 -16.47 14.37 -9.29
C THR A 408 -17.00 13.11 -9.96
N GLN A 409 -16.66 11.95 -9.39
CA GLN A 409 -17.18 10.66 -9.81
C GLN A 409 -17.64 9.87 -8.57
N PRO A 410 -18.96 9.83 -8.26
CA PRO A 410 -19.49 9.21 -7.05
C PRO A 410 -19.53 7.68 -7.17
N SER A 411 -19.28 6.98 -6.07
CA SER A 411 -19.57 5.56 -5.93
C SER A 411 -21.08 5.31 -5.90
N LYS A 412 -21.53 4.22 -6.51
CA LYS A 412 -22.92 3.74 -6.46
C LYS A 412 -23.18 2.80 -5.27
N LYS A 413 -22.12 2.32 -4.63
CA LYS A 413 -22.19 1.30 -3.57
C LYS A 413 -21.94 1.87 -2.17
N TYR A 414 -20.95 2.74 -2.04
CA TYR A 414 -20.49 3.24 -0.75
C TYR A 414 -21.12 4.59 -0.47
N ILE A 415 -22.35 4.53 0.06
CA ILE A 415 -23.19 5.70 0.34
C ILE A 415 -23.55 5.68 1.82
N LYS A 416 -23.37 6.82 2.50
CA LYS A 416 -23.79 7.02 3.88
C LYS A 416 -24.59 8.30 4.01
N ASN A 417 -25.77 8.24 4.62
CA ASN A 417 -26.66 9.38 4.82
C ASN A 417 -26.94 10.17 3.53
N GLY A 418 -27.00 9.49 2.39
CA GLY A 418 -27.24 10.12 1.07
C GLY A 418 -26.01 10.76 0.43
N GLU A 419 -24.83 10.74 1.08
CA GLU A 419 -23.55 11.20 0.52
C GLU A 419 -22.71 10.00 0.08
N ALA A 420 -22.29 10.01 -1.20
CA ALA A 420 -21.44 8.97 -1.76
C ALA A 420 -19.96 9.28 -1.50
N ILE A 421 -19.18 8.22 -1.27
CA ILE A 421 -17.72 8.29 -1.41
C ILE A 421 -17.40 8.52 -2.89
N SER A 422 -16.56 9.49 -3.21
CA SER A 422 -16.32 9.97 -4.57
C SER A 422 -14.85 10.08 -4.88
N ASP A 423 -14.49 9.98 -6.14
CA ASP A 423 -13.22 10.44 -6.66
C ASP A 423 -13.36 11.88 -7.13
N LEU A 424 -12.42 12.73 -6.76
CA LEU A 424 -12.43 14.16 -7.01
C LEU A 424 -11.15 14.56 -7.76
N TYR A 425 -11.31 15.37 -8.77
CA TYR A 425 -10.22 15.84 -9.63
C TYR A 425 -10.34 17.35 -9.83
N LEU A 426 -9.24 18.04 -9.71
CA LEU A 426 -9.13 19.47 -10.00
C LEU A 426 -7.95 19.71 -10.91
N ILE A 427 -8.14 20.53 -11.93
CA ILE A 427 -7.06 21.19 -12.66
C ILE A 427 -7.28 22.68 -12.66
N ALA A 428 -6.23 23.46 -12.37
CA ALA A 428 -6.20 24.90 -12.48
C ALA A 428 -5.03 25.31 -13.38
N ALA A 429 -5.26 26.18 -14.35
CA ALA A 429 -4.23 26.73 -15.21
C ALA A 429 -4.26 28.25 -15.15
N GLN A 430 -3.11 28.85 -14.85
CA GLN A 430 -2.94 30.31 -14.85
C GLN A 430 -3.22 30.87 -16.23
N ILE A 431 -3.92 31.99 -16.27
CA ILE A 431 -4.22 32.73 -17.49
C ILE A 431 -3.70 34.16 -17.41
N GLY A 432 -3.57 34.82 -18.59
CA GLY A 432 -3.18 36.24 -18.70
C GLY A 432 -1.69 36.47 -18.86
N GLU A 433 -0.83 35.50 -18.64
CA GLU A 433 0.61 35.61 -18.89
C GLU A 433 0.94 35.23 -20.36
N LYS A 434 2.06 35.74 -20.90
CA LYS A 434 2.35 35.62 -22.37
C LYS A 434 3.41 34.54 -22.68
N GLN A 435 4.35 34.33 -21.77
CA GLN A 435 5.51 33.45 -21.96
C GLN A 435 5.70 32.46 -20.82
N GLN A 436 4.78 32.47 -19.87
CA GLN A 436 4.80 31.65 -18.69
C GLN A 436 3.39 31.23 -18.31
N GLY A 437 3.25 30.04 -17.75
CA GLY A 437 2.01 29.50 -17.23
C GLY A 437 2.29 28.63 -16.00
N PHE A 438 1.31 28.46 -15.16
CA PHE A 438 1.39 27.62 -13.99
C PHE A 438 0.15 26.72 -13.92
N THR A 439 0.35 25.44 -13.75
CA THR A 439 -0.76 24.48 -13.58
C THR A 439 -0.70 23.82 -12.20
N ILE A 440 -1.87 23.53 -11.68
CA ILE A 440 -2.08 22.83 -10.43
C ILE A 440 -3.07 21.71 -10.71
N THR A 441 -2.69 20.48 -10.45
CA THR A 441 -3.58 19.32 -10.58
C THR A 441 -3.71 18.64 -9.23
N VAL A 442 -4.93 18.32 -8.80
CA VAL A 442 -5.21 17.63 -7.54
C VAL A 442 -6.11 16.44 -7.80
N MET A 443 -5.78 15.31 -7.21
CA MET A 443 -6.56 14.08 -7.21
C MET A 443 -6.77 13.61 -5.78
N LEU A 444 -8.04 13.38 -5.41
CA LEU A 444 -8.44 12.75 -4.16
C LEU A 444 -9.38 11.59 -4.49
N THR A 445 -9.07 10.39 -4.06
CA THR A 445 -9.90 9.21 -4.38
C THR A 445 -10.55 8.62 -3.14
N GLY A 446 -11.83 8.23 -3.27
CA GLY A 446 -12.55 7.57 -2.20
C GLY A 446 -12.85 8.47 -1.00
N ILE A 447 -13.21 9.72 -1.23
CA ILE A 447 -13.46 10.74 -0.19
C ILE A 447 -14.90 11.28 -0.29
N GLN A 448 -15.45 11.75 0.83
CA GLN A 448 -16.68 12.53 0.81
C GLN A 448 -16.47 13.86 0.05
N GLU A 449 -17.39 14.21 -0.84
CA GLU A 449 -17.25 15.38 -1.70
C GLU A 449 -17.05 16.68 -0.91
N ASN A 450 -17.80 16.88 0.16
CA ASN A 450 -17.68 18.06 1.00
C ASN A 450 -16.30 18.17 1.69
N LEU A 451 -15.77 17.05 2.21
CA LEU A 451 -14.43 17.03 2.80
C LEU A 451 -13.38 17.30 1.75
N GLY A 452 -13.47 16.62 0.60
CA GLY A 452 -12.50 16.79 -0.47
C GLY A 452 -12.45 18.19 -1.06
N LYS A 453 -13.61 18.86 -1.22
CA LYS A 453 -13.66 20.29 -1.60
C LYS A 453 -12.94 21.19 -0.60
N ARG A 454 -13.12 20.96 0.70
CA ARG A 454 -12.42 21.70 1.76
C ARG A 454 -10.92 21.47 1.71
N VAL A 455 -10.47 20.22 1.49
CA VAL A 455 -9.04 19.88 1.35
C VAL A 455 -8.42 20.59 0.15
N MET A 456 -9.08 20.54 -1.01
CA MET A 456 -8.62 21.22 -2.23
C MET A 456 -8.56 22.73 -2.04
N ALA A 457 -9.61 23.34 -1.49
CA ALA A 457 -9.64 24.78 -1.22
C ALA A 457 -8.51 25.19 -0.29
N HIS A 458 -8.33 24.47 0.82
CA HIS A 458 -7.26 24.75 1.78
C HIS A 458 -5.87 24.63 1.15
N LEU A 459 -5.64 23.62 0.28
CA LEU A 459 -4.39 23.49 -0.46
C LEU A 459 -4.12 24.70 -1.36
N LEU A 460 -5.12 25.16 -2.10
CA LEU A 460 -5.00 26.31 -3.00
C LEU A 460 -4.78 27.63 -2.25
N GLU A 461 -5.39 27.81 -1.08
CA GLU A 461 -5.20 28.99 -0.21
C GLU A 461 -3.78 29.13 0.33
N GLN A 462 -3.03 28.01 0.43
CA GLN A 462 -1.64 28.04 0.86
C GLN A 462 -0.66 28.54 -0.21
N ILE A 463 -1.11 28.65 -1.47
CA ILE A 463 -0.28 29.06 -2.61
C ILE A 463 -0.18 30.58 -2.65
N THR A 464 1.04 31.08 -2.77
CA THR A 464 1.30 32.52 -2.88
C THR A 464 2.16 32.81 -4.10
N TRP A 465 1.86 33.90 -4.79
CA TRP A 465 2.67 34.40 -5.91
C TRP A 465 3.65 35.44 -5.41
N GLN A 466 4.88 35.43 -5.93
CA GLN A 466 5.93 36.40 -5.63
C GLN A 466 6.32 37.16 -6.89
N ALA A 467 6.30 38.49 -6.85
CA ALA A 467 6.96 39.32 -7.86
C ALA A 467 8.48 39.20 -7.71
N ASN A 468 9.21 39.05 -8.80
CA ASN A 468 10.65 39.16 -8.80
C ASN A 468 11.09 40.59 -8.49
#